data_a57625c70037bc4122f1c198a30f6351
#
_entry.id   a57625c70037bc4122f1c198a30f6351
#
_cell.length_a   1.000
_cell.length_b   1.000
_cell.length_c   1.000
_cell.angle_alpha   90.00
_cell.angle_beta   90.00
_cell.angle_gamma   90.00
#
_symmetry.space_group_name_H-M   'P 1'
#
loop_
_entity.id
_entity.type
_entity.pdbx_description
1 polymer ?
#
loop_
_entity_poly.entity_id
_entity_poly.type
_entity_poly.pdbx_seq_one_letter_code
_entity_poly.pdbx_strand_id
1 'polypeptide(L)'
;RRKVHYTGIERYPLAEETLKQLDYPHLIGKQHEEDYYAIHRAPWDTETAVSPWFTLHKIEGDFTRLFNPVERSRPAVPRYDIIYFDAFAPEKQPEMWEQSLFDTLYKVLNDGGILTTYCAKGVVRRMLQTAGFTVERLPGPPGGKREILRATKSDQTFKAETDERSSLT
;
A
#
# COMPACT_ATOMS: atom_id res chain seq x y z
N ARG A 1 -20.41 -1.50 -10.17
CA ARG A 1 -19.44 -1.48 -9.05
C ARG A 1 -18.18 -2.19 -9.49
N ARG A 2 -16.97 -1.66 -9.13
CA ARG A 2 -15.69 -2.33 -9.36
C ARG A 2 -15.45 -3.38 -8.27
N LYS A 3 -14.86 -4.50 -8.65
CA LYS A 3 -14.31 -5.47 -7.68
C LYS A 3 -13.01 -4.92 -7.11
N VAL A 4 -12.83 -5.08 -5.81
CA VAL A 4 -11.63 -4.67 -5.08
C VAL A 4 -10.99 -5.92 -4.48
N HIS A 5 -9.69 -6.10 -4.73
CA HIS A 5 -8.86 -7.07 -4.03
C HIS A 5 -7.94 -6.28 -3.08
N TYR A 6 -8.05 -6.54 -1.82
CA TYR A 6 -7.26 -5.88 -0.79
C TYR A 6 -6.31 -6.88 -0.12
N THR A 7 -5.02 -6.57 -0.16
CA THR A 7 -4.00 -7.34 0.57
C THR A 7 -3.52 -6.51 1.74
N GLY A 8 -3.72 -7.00 2.96
CA GLY A 8 -3.21 -6.41 4.19
C GLY A 8 -2.08 -7.28 4.75
N ILE A 9 -0.96 -6.65 5.13
CA ILE A 9 0.18 -7.35 5.70
C ILE A 9 0.39 -6.83 7.11
N GLU A 10 0.40 -7.74 8.07
CA GLU A 10 0.57 -7.42 9.49
C GLU A 10 1.54 -8.42 10.14
N ARG A 11 2.53 -7.89 10.84
CA ARG A 11 3.52 -8.70 11.54
C ARG A 11 3.03 -9.18 12.91
N TYR A 12 2.18 -8.39 13.55
CA TYR A 12 1.68 -8.61 14.91
C TYR A 12 0.17 -8.43 14.95
N PRO A 13 -0.59 -9.45 14.48
CA PRO A 13 -2.05 -9.39 14.49
C PRO A 13 -2.61 -9.04 15.88
N LEU A 14 -3.64 -8.19 15.89
CA LEU A 14 -4.31 -7.84 17.14
C LEU A 14 -5.12 -9.01 17.67
N ALA A 15 -5.09 -9.20 18.99
CA ALA A 15 -5.92 -10.16 19.66
C ALA A 15 -7.42 -9.79 19.54
N GLU A 16 -8.30 -10.80 19.55
CA GLU A 16 -9.75 -10.58 19.39
C GLU A 16 -10.33 -9.67 20.47
N GLU A 17 -9.82 -9.77 21.70
CA GLU A 17 -10.21 -8.91 22.82
C GLU A 17 -9.92 -7.44 22.54
N THR A 18 -8.78 -7.15 21.92
CA THR A 18 -8.41 -5.78 21.52
C THR A 18 -9.34 -5.28 20.41
N LEU A 19 -9.66 -6.12 19.43
CA LEU A 19 -10.56 -5.76 18.32
C LEU A 19 -11.96 -5.39 18.82
N LYS A 20 -12.48 -6.10 19.84
CA LYS A 20 -13.77 -5.81 20.47
C LYS A 20 -13.77 -4.46 21.20
N GLN A 21 -12.60 -4.03 21.72
CA GLN A 21 -12.48 -2.75 22.43
C GLN A 21 -12.37 -1.54 21.49
N LEU A 22 -12.02 -1.74 20.22
CA LEU A 22 -11.84 -0.65 19.25
C LEU A 22 -13.13 0.04 18.83
N ASP A 23 -14.29 -0.62 18.99
CA ASP A 23 -15.65 -0.09 18.77
C ASP A 23 -15.86 0.67 17.43
N TYR A 24 -15.10 0.33 16.40
CA TYR A 24 -15.24 0.94 15.08
C TYR A 24 -16.66 0.80 14.49
N PRO A 25 -17.38 -0.33 14.66
CA PRO A 25 -18.75 -0.43 14.17
C PRO A 25 -19.65 0.67 14.69
N HIS A 26 -19.47 1.12 15.93
CA HIS A 26 -20.23 2.22 16.50
C HIS A 26 -19.95 3.55 15.78
N LEU A 27 -18.68 3.78 15.39
CA LEU A 27 -18.23 5.00 14.73
C LEU A 27 -18.64 5.07 13.25
N ILE A 28 -18.59 3.95 12.53
CA ILE A 28 -18.88 3.89 11.08
C ILE A 28 -20.35 3.57 10.76
N GLY A 29 -21.11 3.16 11.75
CA GLY A 29 -22.53 2.81 11.67
C GLY A 29 -22.76 1.30 11.82
N LYS A 30 -23.80 0.97 12.60
CA LYS A 30 -24.16 -0.43 12.93
C LYS A 30 -24.41 -1.33 11.71
N GLN A 31 -24.82 -0.75 10.58
CA GLN A 31 -25.04 -1.50 9.33
C GLN A 31 -23.74 -2.13 8.78
N HIS A 32 -22.58 -1.69 9.24
CA HIS A 32 -21.27 -2.20 8.84
C HIS A 32 -20.61 -3.14 9.86
N GLU A 33 -21.33 -3.47 10.94
CA GLU A 33 -20.81 -4.30 12.02
C GLU A 33 -20.46 -5.71 11.53
N GLU A 34 -21.32 -6.31 10.72
CA GLU A 34 -21.06 -7.64 10.14
C GLU A 34 -19.83 -7.63 9.22
N ASP A 35 -19.69 -6.61 8.37
CA ASP A 35 -18.52 -6.45 7.51
C ASP A 35 -17.24 -6.29 8.32
N TYR A 36 -17.28 -5.50 9.40
CA TYR A 36 -16.16 -5.30 10.30
C TYR A 36 -15.68 -6.63 10.90
N TYR A 37 -16.59 -7.40 11.48
CA TYR A 37 -16.23 -8.70 12.06
C TYR A 37 -15.85 -9.74 10.99
N ALA A 38 -16.46 -9.72 9.83
CA ALA A 38 -16.08 -10.60 8.71
C ALA A 38 -14.63 -10.36 8.26
N ILE A 39 -14.21 -9.09 8.15
CA ILE A 39 -12.82 -8.70 7.85
C ILE A 39 -11.85 -9.23 8.90
N HIS A 40 -12.16 -9.05 10.18
CA HIS A 40 -11.27 -9.47 11.26
C HIS A 40 -11.21 -10.99 11.45
N ARG A 41 -12.31 -11.70 11.27
CA ARG A 41 -12.40 -13.17 11.37
C ARG A 41 -11.89 -13.90 10.14
N ALA A 42 -11.75 -13.21 9.00
CA ALA A 42 -11.19 -13.83 7.81
C ALA A 42 -9.86 -14.51 8.14
N PRO A 43 -9.61 -15.74 7.67
CA PRO A 43 -8.38 -16.46 7.96
C PRO A 43 -7.16 -15.72 7.37
N TRP A 44 -6.02 -15.89 8.02
CA TRP A 44 -4.74 -15.40 7.52
C TRP A 44 -4.26 -16.26 6.36
N ASP A 45 -3.44 -15.69 5.47
CA ASP A 45 -2.82 -16.34 4.31
C ASP A 45 -3.81 -16.99 3.33
N THR A 46 -5.07 -16.55 3.37
CA THR A 46 -6.16 -17.08 2.52
C THR A 46 -6.98 -15.94 1.93
N GLU A 47 -7.23 -15.99 0.63
CA GLU A 47 -8.18 -15.07 -0.02
C GLU A 47 -9.61 -15.37 0.43
N THR A 48 -10.29 -14.36 0.94
CA THR A 48 -11.66 -14.45 1.46
C THR A 48 -12.57 -13.44 0.79
N ALA A 49 -13.64 -13.89 0.17
CA ALA A 49 -14.69 -13.01 -0.36
C ALA A 49 -15.56 -12.50 0.80
N VAL A 50 -15.33 -11.27 1.24
CA VAL A 50 -16.13 -10.59 2.27
C VAL A 50 -17.47 -10.14 1.69
N SER A 51 -17.47 -9.75 0.42
CA SER A 51 -18.69 -9.41 -0.33
C SER A 51 -18.50 -9.74 -1.82
N PRO A 52 -19.54 -9.68 -2.65
CA PRO A 52 -19.40 -9.88 -4.11
C PRO A 52 -18.44 -8.91 -4.79
N TRP A 53 -18.09 -7.81 -4.12
CA TRP A 53 -17.26 -6.72 -4.64
C TRP A 53 -15.92 -6.57 -3.92
N PHE A 54 -15.71 -7.28 -2.81
CA PHE A 54 -14.53 -7.12 -1.97
C PHE A 54 -13.95 -8.47 -1.57
N THR A 55 -12.74 -8.75 -2.05
CA THR A 55 -11.92 -9.89 -1.66
C THR A 55 -10.78 -9.41 -0.79
N LEU A 56 -10.62 -10.03 0.36
CA LEU A 56 -9.58 -9.76 1.34
C LEU A 56 -8.54 -10.86 1.36
N HIS A 57 -7.26 -10.49 1.36
CA HIS A 57 -6.14 -11.38 1.63
C HIS A 57 -5.30 -10.79 2.77
N LYS A 58 -5.42 -11.35 3.95
CA LYS A 58 -4.56 -10.99 5.09
C LYS A 58 -3.33 -11.87 5.09
N ILE A 59 -2.16 -11.27 5.18
CA ILE A 59 -0.88 -11.98 5.28
C ILE A 59 -0.27 -11.69 6.65
N GLU A 60 -0.05 -12.74 7.44
CA GLU A 60 0.74 -12.61 8.67
C GLU A 60 2.22 -12.74 8.32
N GLY A 61 2.98 -11.66 8.51
CA GLY A 61 4.40 -11.70 8.18
C GLY A 61 5.11 -10.37 8.19
N ASP A 62 6.40 -10.45 8.05
CA ASP A 62 7.29 -9.30 7.95
C ASP A 62 7.27 -8.74 6.52
N PHE A 63 6.80 -7.51 6.37
CA PHE A 63 6.70 -6.84 5.08
C PHE A 63 8.05 -6.77 4.35
N THR A 64 9.14 -6.50 5.07
CA THR A 64 10.47 -6.38 4.47
C THR A 64 10.95 -7.68 3.85
N ARG A 65 10.62 -8.82 4.45
CA ARG A 65 10.94 -10.15 3.91
C ARG A 65 10.07 -10.53 2.73
N LEU A 66 8.78 -10.22 2.79
CA LEU A 66 7.83 -10.52 1.71
C LEU A 66 8.19 -9.79 0.42
N PHE A 67 8.75 -8.60 0.51
CA PHE A 67 9.17 -7.78 -0.63
C PHE A 67 10.68 -7.77 -0.86
N ASN A 68 11.46 -8.61 -0.15
CA ASN A 68 12.88 -8.74 -0.39
C ASN A 68 13.14 -9.49 -1.71
N PRO A 69 13.83 -8.89 -2.69
CA PRO A 69 14.09 -9.54 -3.98
C PRO A 69 14.98 -10.78 -3.88
N VAL A 70 15.79 -10.90 -2.81
CA VAL A 70 16.74 -12.02 -2.60
C VAL A 70 16.03 -13.27 -2.05
N GLU A 71 14.99 -13.11 -1.26
CA GLU A 71 14.27 -14.22 -0.61
C GLU A 71 13.11 -14.78 -1.46
N ARG A 72 12.96 -14.33 -2.70
CA ARG A 72 11.86 -14.74 -3.59
C ARG A 72 12.03 -16.15 -4.15
N SER A 73 11.57 -17.13 -3.38
CA SER A 73 11.14 -18.46 -3.88
C SER A 73 9.66 -18.49 -4.25
N ARG A 74 8.96 -17.36 -4.22
CA ARG A 74 7.49 -17.29 -4.40
C ARG A 74 7.10 -16.97 -5.85
N PRO A 75 5.92 -17.47 -6.30
CA PRO A 75 5.35 -17.13 -7.60
C PRO A 75 5.19 -15.62 -7.75
N ALA A 76 5.01 -15.16 -8.99
CA ALA A 76 4.92 -13.74 -9.34
C ALA A 76 4.06 -12.97 -8.33
N VAL A 77 4.65 -11.94 -7.70
CA VAL A 77 3.91 -11.05 -6.79
C VAL A 77 2.80 -10.39 -7.60
N PRO A 78 1.54 -10.41 -7.12
CA PRO A 78 0.46 -9.70 -7.79
C PRO A 78 0.84 -8.23 -7.98
N ARG A 79 0.37 -7.63 -9.06
CA ARG A 79 0.52 -6.19 -9.28
C ARG A 79 -0.63 -5.46 -8.60
N TYR A 80 -0.32 -4.27 -8.11
CA TYR A 80 -1.25 -3.43 -7.36
C TYR A 80 -1.53 -2.13 -8.12
N ASP A 81 -2.73 -1.60 -7.95
CA ASP A 81 -3.07 -0.26 -8.45
C ASP A 81 -2.80 0.81 -7.38
N ILE A 82 -2.94 0.43 -6.10
CA ILE A 82 -2.74 1.34 -4.97
C ILE A 82 -1.97 0.63 -3.86
N ILE A 83 -1.00 1.33 -3.28
CA ILE A 83 -0.28 0.94 -2.07
C ILE A 83 -0.49 2.01 -1.00
N TYR A 84 -1.08 1.63 0.13
CA TYR A 84 -1.11 2.43 1.35
C TYR A 84 0.10 2.05 2.20
N PHE A 85 1.11 2.91 2.21
CA PHE A 85 2.34 2.67 2.97
C PHE A 85 2.27 3.35 4.33
N ASP A 86 1.81 2.60 5.33
CA ASP A 86 1.51 3.08 6.68
C ASP A 86 2.43 2.44 7.74
N ALA A 87 3.74 2.42 7.48
CA ALA A 87 4.75 1.98 8.43
C ALA A 87 4.95 2.98 9.57
N PHE A 88 5.46 2.54 10.72
CA PHE A 88 5.88 3.45 11.77
C PHE A 88 6.94 4.43 11.26
N ALA A 89 7.10 5.57 11.96
CA ALA A 89 8.04 6.61 11.55
C ALA A 89 9.48 6.06 11.33
N PRO A 90 10.26 6.64 10.39
CA PRO A 90 11.61 6.16 10.06
C PRO A 90 12.54 6.00 11.28
N GLU A 91 12.33 6.79 12.31
CA GLU A 91 13.11 6.71 13.55
C GLU A 91 12.74 5.51 14.43
N LYS A 92 11.52 4.95 14.24
CA LYS A 92 11.01 3.80 15.01
C LYS A 92 11.15 2.49 14.27
N GLN A 93 11.14 2.54 12.95
CA GLN A 93 11.15 1.34 12.09
C GLN A 93 11.98 1.62 10.82
N PRO A 94 13.30 1.86 10.95
CA PRO A 94 14.16 2.27 9.84
C PRO A 94 14.18 1.26 8.69
N GLU A 95 14.06 -0.04 8.98
CA GLU A 95 14.06 -1.11 7.98
C GLU A 95 12.91 -1.01 6.96
N MET A 96 11.82 -0.33 7.31
CA MET A 96 10.70 -0.07 6.40
C MET A 96 10.97 1.11 5.45
N TRP A 97 12.05 1.86 5.66
CA TRP A 97 12.34 3.10 4.92
C TRP A 97 13.66 3.00 4.16
N GLU A 98 13.96 1.82 3.63
CA GLU A 98 15.14 1.58 2.79
C GLU A 98 14.83 1.79 1.31
N GLN A 99 15.82 2.25 0.54
CA GLN A 99 15.68 2.48 -0.90
C GLN A 99 15.25 1.21 -1.64
N SER A 100 15.86 0.07 -1.31
CA SER A 100 15.55 -1.24 -1.91
C SER A 100 14.09 -1.65 -1.80
N LEU A 101 13.43 -1.27 -0.70
CA LEU A 101 12.01 -1.53 -0.51
C LEU A 101 11.17 -0.66 -1.46
N PHE A 102 11.46 0.64 -1.58
CA PHE A 102 10.74 1.52 -2.51
C PHE A 102 10.96 1.12 -3.98
N ASP A 103 12.16 0.66 -4.34
CA ASP A 103 12.44 0.12 -5.67
C ASP A 103 11.58 -1.13 -5.96
N THR A 104 11.37 -1.96 -4.95
CA THR A 104 10.50 -3.15 -5.06
C THR A 104 9.03 -2.75 -5.16
N LEU A 105 8.57 -1.81 -4.35
CA LEU A 105 7.20 -1.31 -4.39
C LEU A 105 6.87 -0.66 -5.74
N TYR A 106 7.83 0.06 -6.34
CA TYR A 106 7.69 0.58 -7.69
C TYR A 106 7.45 -0.55 -8.72
N LYS A 107 8.19 -1.65 -8.61
CA LYS A 107 8.08 -2.79 -9.54
C LYS A 107 6.76 -3.53 -9.43
N VAL A 108 6.17 -3.62 -8.23
CA VAL A 108 4.91 -4.32 -8.01
C VAL A 108 3.66 -3.47 -8.29
N LEU A 109 3.81 -2.18 -8.54
CA LEU A 109 2.72 -1.33 -9.00
C LEU A 109 2.49 -1.48 -10.50
N ASN A 110 1.24 -1.42 -10.90
CA ASN A 110 0.83 -1.21 -12.28
C ASN A 110 1.27 0.18 -12.76
N ASP A 111 1.40 0.37 -14.07
CA ASP A 111 1.61 1.69 -14.64
C ASP A 111 0.40 2.59 -14.32
N GLY A 112 0.66 3.83 -13.94
CA GLY A 112 -0.36 4.73 -13.38
C GLY A 112 -0.73 4.42 -11.92
N GLY A 113 -0.19 3.37 -11.32
CA GLY A 113 -0.44 3.00 -9.94
C GLY A 113 0.12 4.01 -8.94
N ILE A 114 -0.46 4.05 -7.74
CA ILE A 114 -0.21 5.07 -6.73
C ILE A 114 0.28 4.43 -5.44
N LEU A 115 1.36 4.98 -4.87
CA LEU A 115 1.74 4.77 -3.48
C LEU A 115 1.46 6.03 -2.69
N THR A 116 0.80 5.91 -1.55
CA THR A 116 0.59 7.02 -0.63
C THR A 116 1.15 6.72 0.76
N THR A 117 1.70 7.74 1.42
CA THR A 117 2.21 7.66 2.79
C THR A 117 2.01 8.97 3.53
N TYR A 118 1.74 8.86 4.82
CA TYR A 118 1.64 10.02 5.72
C TYR A 118 3.00 10.69 5.99
N CYS A 119 4.11 10.01 5.70
CA CYS A 119 5.45 10.52 5.98
C CYS A 119 5.93 11.45 4.85
N ALA A 120 5.77 12.76 5.05
CA ALA A 120 6.14 13.79 4.07
C ALA A 120 7.59 14.29 4.20
N LYS A 121 8.48 13.54 4.89
CA LYS A 121 9.90 13.91 5.05
C LYS A 121 10.61 14.00 3.70
N GLY A 122 11.50 14.98 3.56
CA GLY A 122 12.27 15.21 2.34
C GLY A 122 13.12 14.00 1.92
N VAL A 123 13.65 13.23 2.88
CA VAL A 123 14.40 12.01 2.59
C VAL A 123 13.53 10.94 1.96
N VAL A 124 12.30 10.72 2.48
CA VAL A 124 11.34 9.76 1.93
C VAL A 124 10.91 10.16 0.52
N ARG A 125 10.63 11.46 0.31
CA ARG A 125 10.31 11.98 -1.02
C ARG A 125 11.43 11.68 -2.03
N ARG A 126 12.69 11.92 -1.66
CA ARG A 126 13.84 11.63 -2.55
C ARG A 126 13.98 10.14 -2.84
N MET A 127 13.77 9.26 -1.85
CA MET A 127 13.81 7.80 -2.06
C MET A 127 12.74 7.34 -3.05
N LEU A 128 11.51 7.86 -2.92
CA LEU A 128 10.44 7.58 -3.87
C LEU A 128 10.78 8.08 -5.29
N GLN A 129 11.35 9.28 -5.42
CA GLN A 129 11.81 9.82 -6.71
C GLN A 129 12.94 8.99 -7.30
N THR A 130 13.90 8.53 -6.49
CA THR A 130 14.99 7.65 -6.91
C THR A 130 14.46 6.30 -7.41
N ALA A 131 13.40 5.76 -6.79
CA ALA A 131 12.73 4.54 -7.26
C ALA A 131 12.01 4.72 -8.60
N GLY A 132 11.79 5.96 -9.06
CA GLY A 132 11.16 6.28 -10.35
C GLY A 132 9.77 6.90 -10.26
N PHE A 133 9.26 7.17 -9.06
CA PHE A 133 7.96 7.81 -8.90
C PHE A 133 7.97 9.30 -9.22
N THR A 134 6.87 9.80 -9.77
CA THR A 134 6.51 11.21 -9.70
C THR A 134 5.85 11.47 -8.35
N VAL A 135 6.41 12.37 -7.54
CA VAL A 135 5.99 12.56 -6.14
C VAL A 135 5.42 13.95 -5.92
N GLU A 136 4.21 13.99 -5.36
CA GLU A 136 3.49 15.21 -5.01
C GLU A 136 3.28 15.28 -3.49
N ARG A 137 3.24 16.49 -2.96
CA ARG A 137 2.77 16.78 -1.60
C ARG A 137 1.31 17.19 -1.67
N LEU A 138 0.48 16.54 -0.89
CA LEU A 138 -0.94 16.84 -0.78
C LEU A 138 -1.26 17.30 0.64
N PRO A 139 -2.31 18.12 0.85
CA PRO A 139 -2.82 18.38 2.18
C PRO A 139 -3.18 17.09 2.88
N GLY A 140 -2.80 16.97 4.14
CA GLY A 140 -3.23 15.86 4.99
C GLY A 140 -4.70 15.96 5.40
N PRO A 141 -5.26 14.91 6.01
CA PRO A 141 -6.65 14.91 6.46
C PRO A 141 -6.85 15.90 7.61
N PRO A 142 -8.08 16.45 7.77
CA PRO A 142 -8.42 17.32 8.89
C PRO A 142 -8.08 16.66 10.24
N GLY A 143 -7.39 17.38 11.12
CA GLY A 143 -6.97 16.88 12.44
C GLY A 143 -5.78 15.90 12.42
N GLY A 144 -5.26 15.55 11.23
CA GLY A 144 -4.11 14.67 11.05
C GLY A 144 -2.82 15.38 10.68
N LYS A 145 -1.97 14.72 9.91
CA LYS A 145 -0.71 15.31 9.40
C LYS A 145 -1.00 16.47 8.45
N ARG A 146 -0.16 17.51 8.50
CA ARG A 146 -0.29 18.67 7.63
C ARG A 146 -0.19 18.31 6.15
N GLU A 147 0.73 17.41 5.82
CA GLU A 147 1.01 16.95 4.46
C GLU A 147 1.16 15.44 4.40
N ILE A 148 0.80 14.88 3.26
CA ILE A 148 1.05 13.48 2.88
C ILE A 148 1.77 13.45 1.53
N LEU A 149 2.41 12.33 1.18
CA LEU A 149 2.97 12.12 -0.15
C LEU A 149 2.07 11.21 -0.98
N ARG A 150 1.87 11.59 -2.23
CA ARG A 150 1.37 10.74 -3.30
C ARG A 150 2.48 10.51 -4.31
N ALA A 151 2.83 9.25 -4.54
CA ALA A 151 3.86 8.84 -5.49
C ALA A 151 3.19 8.03 -6.60
N THR A 152 3.25 8.52 -7.84
CA THR A 152 2.60 7.89 -9.00
C THR A 152 3.66 7.24 -9.87
N LYS A 153 3.45 5.98 -10.23
CA LYS A 153 4.26 5.30 -11.26
C LYS A 153 3.83 5.80 -12.63
N SER A 154 4.76 6.43 -13.35
CA SER A 154 4.50 6.93 -14.70
C SER A 154 4.11 5.81 -15.67
N ASP A 155 3.15 6.07 -16.53
CA ASP A 155 2.79 5.17 -17.63
C ASP A 155 3.94 5.13 -18.63
N GLN A 156 4.56 3.96 -18.81
CA GLN A 156 5.70 3.81 -19.73
C GLN A 156 5.29 3.91 -21.21
N THR A 157 4.03 3.70 -21.52
CA THR A 157 3.50 3.85 -22.89
C THR A 157 3.57 5.29 -23.38
N PHE A 158 3.42 6.28 -22.52
CA PHE A 158 3.52 7.70 -22.88
C PHE A 158 4.96 8.18 -23.15
N LYS A 159 5.99 7.52 -22.57
CA LYS A 159 7.39 7.90 -22.80
C LYS A 159 7.89 7.44 -24.17
N ALA A 160 7.45 6.30 -24.66
CA ALA A 160 7.85 5.80 -25.97
C ALA A 160 7.36 6.69 -27.12
N GLU A 161 6.14 7.23 -27.05
CA GLU A 161 5.58 8.11 -28.09
C GLU A 161 6.21 9.51 -28.12
N THR A 162 6.72 10.00 -26.97
CA THR A 162 7.42 11.31 -26.92
C THR A 162 8.85 11.23 -27.43
N ASP A 163 9.54 10.13 -27.22
CA ASP A 163 10.91 9.93 -27.72
C ASP A 163 10.94 9.69 -29.24
N GLU A 164 9.94 8.99 -29.81
CA GLU A 164 9.83 8.82 -31.26
C GLU A 164 9.50 10.14 -31.99
N ARG A 165 8.73 11.03 -31.40
CA ARG A 165 8.46 12.35 -31.98
C ARG A 165 9.64 13.32 -31.90
N SER A 166 10.52 13.15 -30.91
CA SER A 166 11.72 14.00 -30.74
C SER A 166 12.88 13.58 -31.63
N SER A 167 12.87 12.36 -32.16
CA SER A 167 13.91 11.86 -33.09
C SER A 167 13.60 12.14 -34.58
N LEU A 168 12.46 12.75 -34.89
CA LEU A 168 12.01 13.08 -36.24
C LEU A 168 12.04 14.60 -36.56
N THR A 169 12.65 15.41 -35.67
CA THR A 169 12.95 16.84 -35.89
C THR A 169 14.44 17.08 -35.86
#